data_08b193615cc2e110768e80f57888eab1
#
_entry.id   08b193615cc2e110768e80f57888eab1
#
_cell.length_a   1.000
_cell.length_b   1.000
_cell.length_c   1.000
_cell.angle_alpha   90.00
_cell.angle_beta   90.00
_cell.angle_gamma   90.00
#
_symmetry.space_group_name_H-M   'P 1'
#
loop_
_entity.id
_entity.type
_entity.pdbx_description
1 polymer ?
#
loop_
_entity_poly.entity_id
_entity_poly.type
_entity_poly.pdbx_seq_one_letter_code
_entity_poly.pdbx_strand_id
1 'polypeptide(L)'
;MNPKILAVLAAIGLVAVAGGTFLIGWPSSEDSSDSTTTYVTYTDTDDDEEEDDTETWTATETDADTISGFSIVYSSGTEGCYSAVLQSNGEYVITFSGITEDTVYLISGTLNGSIVIDAGDEYDFKLGLDGVTITSSYNVPIRADSAKNFHLAAKSGTQNYVYDKRGEVADSGISASVYSACDMKVKGTGSLTVVSDNNNGIHSKDDLRVRNLTLSVTCVDNALKGNDSVHIKSGNITLYASSGDGIKTDSTDTSSSGVQRGNVVINSSQGDTVLSIYAYCDGIDAAYDAAIEETGGNSVTVTVKTYTGATTKTLNSSSSWGGHPGHSSSWGAGGNDSNTNKITTISTKGIKADNSIVITGGTVSIDSYDDSLHANSDVKMESTSKYGSGNITVSSGSLTLSSSDDAIHADGAVSVSGGTVTVKTSYEGIEGASVTVSGGYVSVTSSDDGINSSGSITLSGGYVYVYAGGDGIDSNSTESYKGIIFSGADVVIVSTSGGNSCIDTDRGYTYSGGRVLAICPTGMTQEALNTGSSAKTYKTGSFTAGSCVYASVSGTMQLAVKMPVSISSGFVLYLGSGSASFGSASSVSSMTEVFSGVYVS
;
A
#
# COMPACT_ATOMS: atom_id res chain seq x y z
N MET A 1 -38.65 14.71 32.54
CA MET A 1 -37.68 14.02 31.70
C MET A 1 -37.39 12.66 32.28
N ASN A 2 -37.57 11.63 31.51
CA ASN A 2 -37.56 10.24 31.94
C ASN A 2 -36.10 9.75 32.11
N PRO A 3 -35.73 9.19 33.29
CA PRO A 3 -34.33 8.80 33.57
C PRO A 3 -33.77 7.68 32.69
N LYS A 4 -34.56 7.11 31.83
CA LYS A 4 -34.11 6.09 30.82
C LYS A 4 -33.44 6.66 29.58
N ILE A 5 -33.47 7.97 29.37
CA ILE A 5 -32.81 8.64 28.22
C ILE A 5 -31.38 9.07 28.58
N LEU A 6 -31.05 9.17 29.87
CA LEU A 6 -29.70 9.56 30.30
C LEU A 6 -28.73 8.36 30.38
N ALA A 7 -29.23 7.12 30.32
CA ALA A 7 -28.41 5.92 30.38
C ALA A 7 -27.90 5.47 29.00
N VAL A 8 -28.46 5.99 27.89
CA VAL A 8 -28.06 5.64 26.51
C VAL A 8 -26.95 6.57 26.01
N LEU A 9 -26.81 7.78 26.60
CA LEU A 9 -25.72 8.71 26.23
C LEU A 9 -24.43 8.52 27.05
N ALA A 10 -24.45 7.67 28.08
CA ALA A 10 -23.25 7.33 28.86
C ALA A 10 -22.63 5.98 28.48
N ALA A 11 -23.22 5.24 27.54
CA ALA A 11 -22.70 3.95 27.06
C ALA A 11 -21.91 4.05 25.76
N ILE A 12 -21.71 5.27 25.23
CA ILE A 12 -20.88 5.53 24.04
C ILE A 12 -19.46 6.02 24.41
N GLY A 13 -19.16 6.08 25.66
CA GLY A 13 -17.85 6.49 26.18
C GLY A 13 -17.23 5.38 27.01
N LEU A 14 -16.67 4.37 26.45
CA LEU A 14 -15.55 3.52 26.83
C LEU A 14 -15.72 2.12 26.27
N VAL A 15 -15.30 1.89 25.06
CA VAL A 15 -14.65 0.65 24.71
C VAL A 15 -13.30 1.06 24.13
N ALA A 16 -12.34 1.17 25.01
CA ALA A 16 -10.94 1.10 24.63
C ALA A 16 -10.58 -0.37 24.66
N VAL A 17 -10.03 -0.81 23.55
CA VAL A 17 -8.88 -1.66 23.48
C VAL A 17 -8.94 -3.09 23.04
N ALA A 18 -8.03 -3.29 22.18
CA ALA A 18 -7.28 -4.41 21.68
C ALA A 18 -7.78 -4.90 20.32
N GLY A 19 -7.43 -4.18 19.33
CA GLY A 19 -7.56 -4.44 17.93
C GLY A 19 -7.32 -3.13 17.19
N GLY A 20 -6.36 -3.07 16.30
CA GLY A 20 -5.97 -1.84 15.61
C GLY A 20 -7.19 -1.18 14.97
N THR A 21 -7.39 0.08 15.31
CA THR A 21 -8.55 0.86 14.90
C THR A 21 -8.12 1.93 13.91
N PHE A 22 -8.76 1.99 12.79
CA PHE A 22 -8.47 2.86 11.66
C PHE A 22 -9.59 3.89 11.42
N LEU A 23 -9.29 5.17 11.27
CA LEU A 23 -10.31 6.22 11.17
C LEU A 23 -10.06 7.13 9.95
N ILE A 24 -10.96 7.23 9.00
CA ILE A 24 -10.96 8.25 7.93
C ILE A 24 -11.91 9.38 8.30
N GLY A 25 -11.38 10.59 8.44
CA GLY A 25 -12.17 11.79 8.70
C GLY A 25 -12.51 12.53 7.41
N TRP A 26 -13.75 12.86 7.29
CA TRP A 26 -14.30 13.69 6.24
C TRP A 26 -14.11 15.18 6.61
N PRO A 27 -13.61 16.07 5.74
CA PRO A 27 -13.66 17.50 6.01
C PRO A 27 -15.08 18.00 5.80
N SER A 28 -15.81 18.29 6.88
CA SER A 28 -16.98 19.13 6.79
C SER A 28 -16.54 20.58 6.56
N SER A 29 -17.01 21.21 5.50
CA SER A 29 -16.87 22.64 5.27
C SER A 29 -17.67 23.39 6.33
N GLU A 30 -17.03 23.82 7.42
CA GLU A 30 -17.36 25.01 8.20
C GLU A 30 -16.38 25.19 9.37
N ASP A 31 -15.68 26.29 9.31
CA ASP A 31 -14.98 27.11 10.32
C ASP A 31 -14.23 26.50 11.51
N SER A 32 -12.95 26.84 11.52
CA SER A 32 -12.06 27.24 12.63
C SER A 32 -11.65 26.22 13.69
N SER A 33 -10.31 25.97 13.70
CA SER A 33 -9.49 25.67 14.88
C SER A 33 -9.88 24.48 15.73
N ASP A 34 -9.61 23.29 15.24
CA ASP A 34 -8.92 22.21 15.96
C ASP A 34 -8.83 21.00 15.01
N SER A 35 -7.69 20.79 14.36
CA SER A 35 -7.50 19.68 13.44
C SER A 35 -7.16 18.42 14.23
N THR A 36 -8.14 17.83 14.89
CA THR A 36 -8.09 16.41 15.23
C THR A 36 -8.46 15.62 13.99
N THR A 37 -7.45 15.15 13.27
CA THR A 37 -7.63 14.18 12.20
C THR A 37 -8.24 12.93 12.79
N THR A 38 -9.49 12.65 12.46
CA THR A 38 -10.19 11.44 12.90
C THR A 38 -9.92 10.36 11.86
N TYR A 39 -9.24 9.29 12.24
CA TYR A 39 -8.94 8.14 11.36
C TYR A 39 -10.09 7.13 11.44
N VAL A 40 -10.46 6.44 10.36
CA VAL A 40 -11.45 5.34 10.39
C VAL A 40 -10.77 4.09 10.91
N THR A 41 -11.41 3.43 11.84
CA THR A 41 -10.98 2.12 12.34
C THR A 41 -11.62 1.05 11.51
N TYR A 42 -10.82 0.21 10.91
CA TYR A 42 -11.29 -1.05 10.38
C TYR A 42 -11.41 -2.03 11.54
N THR A 43 -12.60 -2.14 12.12
CA THR A 43 -12.90 -3.24 13.04
C THR A 43 -13.29 -4.43 12.20
N ASP A 44 -12.47 -5.46 12.22
CA ASP A 44 -12.88 -6.80 11.84
C ASP A 44 -14.02 -7.19 12.80
N THR A 45 -15.27 -7.11 12.34
CA THR A 45 -16.46 -7.35 13.18
C THR A 45 -16.83 -8.82 13.23
N ASP A 46 -16.09 -9.67 12.54
CA ASP A 46 -16.21 -11.09 12.76
C ASP A 46 -15.53 -11.44 14.08
N ASP A 47 -16.29 -12.08 14.97
CA ASP A 47 -15.83 -12.70 16.20
C ASP A 47 -14.68 -13.69 15.91
N ASP A 48 -13.48 -13.15 15.60
CA ASP A 48 -12.26 -13.86 15.85
C ASP A 48 -12.12 -13.92 17.37
N GLU A 49 -12.93 -14.78 18.03
CA GLU A 49 -12.51 -15.32 19.32
C GLU A 49 -11.07 -15.73 19.11
N GLU A 50 -10.18 -15.32 20.01
CA GLU A 50 -8.76 -15.68 19.99
C GLU A 50 -8.66 -17.21 19.92
N GLU A 51 -8.84 -17.79 18.73
CA GLU A 51 -8.52 -19.19 18.52
C GLU A 51 -7.02 -19.31 18.76
N ASP A 52 -6.68 -19.92 19.89
CA ASP A 52 -5.32 -20.30 20.23
C ASP A 52 -4.73 -21.09 19.04
N ASP A 53 -3.82 -20.46 18.28
CA ASP A 53 -3.13 -21.09 17.15
C ASP A 53 -2.19 -22.23 17.61
N THR A 54 -2.10 -22.50 18.91
CA THR A 54 -1.49 -23.72 19.46
C THR A 54 -2.43 -24.88 19.18
N GLU A 55 -2.52 -25.27 17.91
CA GLU A 55 -3.35 -26.38 17.46
C GLU A 55 -2.89 -27.69 18.09
N THR A 56 -3.61 -28.16 19.09
CA THR A 56 -3.48 -29.55 19.57
C THR A 56 -4.27 -30.45 18.64
N TRP A 57 -3.59 -31.07 17.67
CA TRP A 57 -4.18 -32.11 16.84
C TRP A 57 -4.34 -33.35 17.68
N THR A 58 -5.59 -33.75 17.98
CA THR A 58 -5.90 -34.88 18.85
C THR A 58 -5.97 -36.22 18.13
N ALA A 59 -5.75 -36.22 16.79
CA ALA A 59 -5.82 -37.42 15.96
C ALA A 59 -4.71 -38.43 16.30
N THR A 60 -5.07 -39.69 16.43
CA THR A 60 -4.15 -40.83 16.59
C THR A 60 -3.95 -41.51 15.24
N GLU A 61 -2.70 -41.85 14.89
CA GLU A 61 -2.36 -42.55 13.62
C GLU A 61 -3.12 -43.91 13.41
N THR A 62 -3.80 -44.40 14.42
CA THR A 62 -4.52 -45.69 14.36
C THR A 62 -5.81 -45.60 13.54
N ASP A 63 -6.32 -44.43 13.26
CA ASP A 63 -7.62 -44.21 12.60
C ASP A 63 -7.47 -43.65 11.17
N ALA A 64 -6.28 -43.82 10.56
CA ALA A 64 -6.00 -43.27 9.24
C ALA A 64 -6.53 -44.19 8.12
N ASP A 65 -7.42 -43.64 7.30
CA ASP A 65 -7.76 -44.25 6.01
C ASP A 65 -6.71 -43.88 4.96
N THR A 66 -6.15 -44.89 4.30
CA THR A 66 -5.10 -44.68 3.29
C THR A 66 -5.61 -44.99 1.90
N ILE A 67 -5.52 -43.99 1.01
CA ILE A 67 -5.86 -44.07 -0.41
C ILE A 67 -4.60 -43.90 -1.22
N SER A 68 -4.02 -45.00 -1.71
CA SER A 68 -2.86 -44.93 -2.63
C SER A 68 -1.69 -44.05 -2.17
N GLY A 69 -1.34 -44.09 -0.88
CA GLY A 69 -0.26 -43.30 -0.30
C GLY A 69 -0.66 -41.90 0.20
N PHE A 70 -1.94 -41.60 0.18
CA PHE A 70 -2.55 -40.43 0.79
C PHE A 70 -3.36 -40.85 2.01
N SER A 71 -3.20 -40.16 3.12
CA SER A 71 -3.83 -40.48 4.40
C SER A 71 -4.83 -39.39 4.80
N ILE A 72 -6.00 -39.84 5.28
CA ILE A 72 -7.04 -38.97 5.83
C ILE A 72 -7.27 -39.38 7.27
N VAL A 73 -7.10 -38.44 8.21
CA VAL A 73 -7.22 -38.70 9.64
C VAL A 73 -8.31 -37.79 10.21
N TYR A 74 -9.32 -38.40 10.82
CA TYR A 74 -10.33 -37.66 11.57
C TYR A 74 -9.74 -37.07 12.86
N SER A 75 -10.07 -35.84 13.18
CA SER A 75 -9.62 -35.17 14.40
C SER A 75 -10.79 -34.82 15.32
N SER A 76 -11.83 -34.19 14.81
CA SER A 76 -13.03 -33.83 15.56
C SER A 76 -14.22 -33.53 14.64
N GLY A 77 -15.43 -33.52 15.20
CA GLY A 77 -16.66 -33.20 14.49
C GLY A 77 -17.32 -34.40 13.83
N THR A 78 -17.77 -34.32 12.61
CA THR A 78 -18.45 -35.39 11.87
C THR A 78 -17.46 -36.40 11.31
N GLU A 79 -17.46 -37.62 11.88
CA GLU A 79 -16.59 -38.71 11.47
C GLU A 79 -17.11 -39.40 10.20
N GLY A 80 -16.19 -39.88 9.33
CA GLY A 80 -16.54 -40.68 8.14
C GLY A 80 -17.32 -39.92 7.06
N CYS A 81 -17.33 -38.62 7.11
CA CYS A 81 -18.10 -37.75 6.24
C CYS A 81 -17.43 -37.46 4.87
N TYR A 82 -16.65 -38.40 4.33
CA TYR A 82 -16.01 -38.25 3.04
C TYR A 82 -16.18 -39.44 2.12
N SER A 83 -16.02 -39.22 0.83
CA SER A 83 -15.94 -40.23 -0.20
C SER A 83 -14.71 -40.00 -1.08
N ALA A 84 -14.13 -41.09 -1.60
CA ALA A 84 -13.01 -41.04 -2.52
C ALA A 84 -13.35 -41.81 -3.79
N VAL A 85 -13.29 -41.13 -4.94
CA VAL A 85 -13.65 -41.70 -6.25
C VAL A 85 -12.48 -41.58 -7.20
N LEU A 86 -11.99 -42.70 -7.71
CA LEU A 86 -11.01 -42.72 -8.80
C LEU A 86 -11.72 -42.40 -10.12
N GLN A 87 -11.31 -41.33 -10.77
CA GLN A 87 -11.85 -40.91 -12.05
C GLN A 87 -11.20 -41.66 -13.22
N SER A 88 -11.87 -41.63 -14.39
CA SER A 88 -11.37 -42.29 -15.60
C SER A 88 -10.05 -41.74 -16.11
N ASN A 89 -9.69 -40.51 -15.71
CA ASN A 89 -8.41 -39.83 -16.01
C ASN A 89 -7.27 -40.27 -15.06
N GLY A 90 -7.54 -41.13 -14.07
CA GLY A 90 -6.54 -41.61 -13.12
C GLY A 90 -6.32 -40.72 -11.89
N GLU A 91 -7.11 -39.67 -11.73
CA GLU A 91 -7.09 -38.82 -10.54
C GLU A 91 -8.18 -39.21 -9.53
N TYR A 92 -7.89 -39.05 -8.26
CA TYR A 92 -8.91 -39.17 -7.20
C TYR A 92 -9.63 -37.85 -6.99
N VAL A 93 -10.94 -37.92 -6.76
CA VAL A 93 -11.72 -36.82 -6.18
C VAL A 93 -12.16 -37.24 -4.80
N ILE A 94 -11.70 -36.53 -3.79
CA ILE A 94 -12.09 -36.74 -2.39
C ILE A 94 -13.09 -35.65 -2.05
N THR A 95 -14.30 -36.05 -1.65
CA THR A 95 -15.38 -35.09 -1.31
C THR A 95 -15.76 -35.29 0.16
N PHE A 96 -15.61 -34.22 0.95
CA PHE A 96 -16.16 -34.11 2.29
C PHE A 96 -17.57 -33.54 2.19
N SER A 97 -18.58 -34.26 2.75
CA SER A 97 -19.98 -33.84 2.71
C SER A 97 -20.82 -34.51 3.81
N GLY A 98 -22.01 -33.97 4.05
CA GLY A 98 -22.88 -34.48 5.12
C GLY A 98 -22.40 -34.07 6.51
N ILE A 99 -21.77 -32.91 6.61
CA ILE A 99 -21.27 -32.32 7.85
C ILE A 99 -22.45 -31.90 8.73
N THR A 100 -22.38 -32.18 10.02
CA THR A 100 -23.44 -31.93 11.01
C THR A 100 -22.98 -31.17 12.24
N GLU A 101 -21.69 -30.84 12.30
CA GLU A 101 -21.04 -30.03 13.32
C GLU A 101 -19.67 -29.54 12.83
N ASP A 102 -19.04 -28.59 13.50
CA ASP A 102 -17.71 -28.09 13.14
C ASP A 102 -16.71 -29.24 13.07
N THR A 103 -16.07 -29.39 11.92
CA THR A 103 -15.36 -30.62 11.55
C THR A 103 -13.91 -30.36 11.17
N VAL A 104 -13.02 -31.25 11.67
CA VAL A 104 -11.57 -31.15 11.44
C VAL A 104 -11.03 -32.47 10.95
N TYR A 105 -10.32 -32.44 9.81
CA TYR A 105 -9.55 -33.54 9.27
C TYR A 105 -8.11 -33.15 9.01
N LEU A 106 -7.18 -34.11 9.21
CA LEU A 106 -5.79 -33.98 8.76
C LEU A 106 -5.57 -34.82 7.51
N ILE A 107 -4.76 -34.29 6.60
CA ILE A 107 -4.32 -35.00 5.41
C ILE A 107 -2.80 -35.02 5.31
N SER A 108 -2.26 -36.15 4.85
CA SER A 108 -0.82 -36.30 4.65
C SER A 108 -0.50 -37.21 3.46
N GLY A 109 0.77 -37.24 3.04
CA GLY A 109 1.23 -38.06 1.92
C GLY A 109 1.00 -37.41 0.55
N THR A 110 0.76 -38.21 -0.49
CA THR A 110 0.68 -37.69 -1.88
C THR A 110 -0.67 -38.04 -2.50
N LEU A 111 -1.38 -37.04 -2.98
CA LEU A 111 -2.62 -37.14 -3.73
C LEU A 111 -2.42 -36.74 -5.18
N ASN A 112 -2.68 -37.65 -6.13
CA ASN A 112 -2.91 -37.30 -7.53
C ASN A 112 -4.42 -37.11 -7.72
N GLY A 113 -4.89 -35.87 -7.66
CA GLY A 113 -6.32 -35.56 -7.68
C GLY A 113 -6.66 -34.29 -6.94
N SER A 114 -7.91 -34.23 -6.45
CA SER A 114 -8.50 -33.02 -5.85
C SER A 114 -9.30 -33.34 -4.59
N ILE A 115 -9.45 -32.31 -3.77
CA ILE A 115 -10.27 -32.29 -2.56
C ILE A 115 -11.40 -31.30 -2.75
N VAL A 116 -12.63 -31.73 -2.46
CA VAL A 116 -13.84 -30.93 -2.49
C VAL A 116 -14.45 -30.92 -1.09
N ILE A 117 -14.78 -29.75 -0.58
CA ILE A 117 -15.47 -29.55 0.69
C ILE A 117 -16.88 -29.02 0.37
N ASP A 118 -17.91 -29.73 0.82
CA ASP A 118 -19.32 -29.38 0.76
C ASP A 118 -19.92 -29.57 2.16
N ALA A 119 -19.57 -28.65 3.05
CA ALA A 119 -19.91 -28.71 4.47
C ALA A 119 -21.27 -28.07 4.81
N GLY A 120 -21.88 -27.36 3.85
CA GLY A 120 -23.05 -26.50 4.11
C GLY A 120 -22.65 -25.21 4.85
N ASP A 121 -23.58 -24.26 4.93
CA ASP A 121 -23.32 -22.89 5.40
C ASP A 121 -23.42 -22.73 6.94
N GLU A 122 -23.66 -23.84 7.68
CA GLU A 122 -23.90 -23.78 9.13
C GLU A 122 -22.64 -24.11 9.96
N TYR A 123 -21.67 -24.82 9.39
CA TYR A 123 -20.53 -25.39 10.13
C TYR A 123 -19.19 -24.99 9.54
N ASP A 124 -18.22 -24.79 10.42
CA ASP A 124 -16.82 -24.59 10.04
C ASP A 124 -16.19 -25.92 9.59
N PHE A 125 -15.39 -25.85 8.53
CA PHE A 125 -14.60 -27.00 8.08
C PHE A 125 -13.11 -26.65 8.07
N LYS A 126 -12.33 -27.45 8.81
CA LYS A 126 -10.88 -27.27 8.90
C LYS A 126 -10.15 -28.45 8.25
N LEU A 127 -9.35 -28.14 7.24
CA LEU A 127 -8.45 -29.08 6.59
C LEU A 127 -7.02 -28.84 7.05
N GLY A 128 -6.50 -29.72 7.90
CA GLY A 128 -5.12 -29.69 8.36
C GLY A 128 -4.18 -30.37 7.37
N LEU A 129 -3.09 -29.70 7.03
CA LEU A 129 -2.06 -30.17 6.12
C LEU A 129 -0.85 -30.68 6.92
N ASP A 130 -0.59 -32.00 6.89
CA ASP A 130 0.46 -32.68 7.66
C ASP A 130 1.49 -33.37 6.75
N GLY A 131 2.25 -32.56 6.01
CA GLY A 131 3.24 -33.07 5.05
C GLY A 131 2.60 -33.62 3.79
N VAL A 132 1.66 -32.88 3.22
CA VAL A 132 0.89 -33.30 2.04
C VAL A 132 1.44 -32.73 0.75
N THR A 133 1.34 -33.51 -0.33
CA THR A 133 1.52 -33.05 -1.72
C THR A 133 0.29 -33.39 -2.53
N ILE A 134 -0.39 -32.38 -3.06
CA ILE A 134 -1.57 -32.54 -3.92
C ILE A 134 -1.22 -32.05 -5.32
N THR A 135 -1.51 -32.85 -6.33
CA THR A 135 -1.33 -32.49 -7.75
C THR A 135 -2.58 -32.81 -8.53
N SER A 136 -3.14 -31.86 -9.25
CA SER A 136 -4.29 -32.10 -10.13
C SER A 136 -4.07 -31.44 -11.49
N SER A 137 -4.46 -32.15 -12.56
CA SER A 137 -4.41 -31.69 -13.94
C SER A 137 -5.81 -31.48 -14.56
N TYR A 138 -6.87 -31.82 -13.82
CA TYR A 138 -8.25 -31.79 -14.34
C TYR A 138 -9.20 -30.98 -13.44
N ASN A 139 -9.00 -31.04 -12.12
CA ASN A 139 -9.87 -30.38 -11.16
C ASN A 139 -9.11 -29.34 -10.34
N VAL A 140 -9.82 -28.46 -9.67
CA VAL A 140 -9.24 -27.58 -8.65
C VAL A 140 -8.60 -28.44 -7.56
N PRO A 141 -7.31 -28.31 -7.27
CA PRO A 141 -6.64 -29.17 -6.28
C PRO A 141 -7.31 -29.16 -4.90
N ILE A 142 -7.69 -27.99 -4.39
CA ILE A 142 -8.47 -27.84 -3.15
C ILE A 142 -9.62 -26.85 -3.43
N ARG A 143 -10.86 -27.29 -3.19
CA ARG A 143 -12.06 -26.51 -3.44
C ARG A 143 -13.06 -26.66 -2.30
N ALA A 144 -13.45 -25.54 -1.68
CA ALA A 144 -14.59 -25.45 -0.80
C ALA A 144 -15.78 -24.85 -1.55
N ASP A 145 -16.81 -25.68 -1.75
CA ASP A 145 -18.06 -25.26 -2.41
C ASP A 145 -19.04 -24.65 -1.41
N SER A 146 -18.98 -25.11 -0.15
CA SER A 146 -19.75 -24.56 0.96
C SER A 146 -19.08 -24.87 2.31
N ALA A 147 -19.08 -23.91 3.21
CA ALA A 147 -18.82 -24.01 4.65
C ALA A 147 -19.27 -22.69 5.27
N LYS A 148 -19.49 -22.65 6.59
CA LYS A 148 -19.61 -21.37 7.30
C LYS A 148 -18.31 -20.59 7.21
N ASN A 149 -17.18 -21.25 7.52
CA ASN A 149 -15.82 -20.82 7.22
C ASN A 149 -14.99 -22.03 6.77
N PHE A 150 -14.13 -21.83 5.77
CA PHE A 150 -13.15 -22.83 5.36
C PHE A 150 -11.76 -22.47 5.92
N HIS A 151 -11.19 -23.37 6.72
CA HIS A 151 -9.86 -23.21 7.29
C HIS A 151 -8.88 -24.17 6.63
N LEU A 152 -7.85 -23.64 5.98
CA LEU A 152 -6.73 -24.40 5.44
C LEU A 152 -5.51 -24.19 6.36
N ALA A 153 -5.13 -25.21 7.13
CA ALA A 153 -4.17 -25.07 8.21
C ALA A 153 -2.90 -25.90 8.01
N ALA A 154 -1.75 -25.26 7.85
CA ALA A 154 -0.45 -25.91 7.75
C ALA A 154 0.07 -26.27 9.14
N LYS A 155 0.13 -27.58 9.46
CA LYS A 155 0.59 -28.08 10.76
C LYS A 155 2.05 -27.72 11.03
N SER A 156 2.36 -27.40 12.26
CA SER A 156 3.70 -27.02 12.71
C SER A 156 4.79 -28.02 12.28
N GLY A 157 5.89 -27.50 11.75
CA GLY A 157 7.04 -28.29 11.31
C GLY A 157 6.83 -29.08 10.02
N THR A 158 5.71 -28.93 9.33
CA THR A 158 5.43 -29.61 8.06
C THR A 158 5.64 -28.71 6.85
N GLN A 159 5.89 -29.36 5.71
CA GLN A 159 5.97 -28.73 4.39
C GLN A 159 4.86 -29.31 3.52
N ASN A 160 4.02 -28.45 2.96
CA ASN A 160 2.83 -28.82 2.22
C ASN A 160 2.87 -28.20 0.82
N TYR A 161 2.43 -28.94 -0.19
CA TYR A 161 2.52 -28.53 -1.59
C TYR A 161 1.20 -28.76 -2.30
N VAL A 162 0.76 -27.77 -3.05
CA VAL A 162 -0.43 -27.84 -3.92
C VAL A 162 -0.01 -27.41 -5.32
N TYR A 163 -0.16 -28.31 -6.28
CA TYR A 163 0.20 -28.11 -7.68
C TYR A 163 -1.03 -28.18 -8.57
N ASP A 164 -1.39 -27.06 -9.18
CA ASP A 164 -2.42 -26.95 -10.21
C ASP A 164 -1.78 -27.01 -11.60
N LYS A 165 -1.97 -28.14 -12.27
CA LYS A 165 -1.46 -28.43 -13.62
C LYS A 165 -2.53 -28.30 -14.68
N ARG A 166 -3.71 -27.77 -14.34
CA ARG A 166 -4.78 -27.51 -15.31
C ARG A 166 -4.35 -26.48 -16.33
N GLY A 167 -4.96 -26.51 -17.53
CA GLY A 167 -4.89 -25.41 -18.47
C GLY A 167 -5.59 -24.15 -17.93
N GLU A 168 -5.47 -23.06 -18.66
CA GLU A 168 -6.22 -21.84 -18.36
C GLU A 168 -7.73 -22.12 -18.32
N VAL A 169 -8.38 -21.62 -17.29
CA VAL A 169 -9.84 -21.75 -17.07
C VAL A 169 -10.48 -20.40 -17.33
N ALA A 170 -11.53 -20.37 -18.15
CA ALA A 170 -12.27 -19.15 -18.45
C ALA A 170 -12.89 -18.53 -17.19
N ASP A 171 -13.07 -17.22 -17.17
CA ASP A 171 -13.60 -16.45 -16.03
C ASP A 171 -14.92 -16.97 -15.44
N SER A 172 -15.71 -17.67 -16.25
CA SER A 172 -16.97 -18.33 -15.79
C SER A 172 -16.74 -19.62 -15.01
N GLY A 173 -15.49 -20.13 -14.94
CA GLY A 173 -15.09 -21.31 -14.19
C GLY A 173 -14.28 -20.95 -12.94
N ILE A 174 -13.80 -21.98 -12.23
CA ILE A 174 -12.95 -21.79 -11.05
C ILE A 174 -11.49 -21.77 -11.49
N SER A 175 -10.92 -20.58 -11.59
CA SER A 175 -9.55 -20.31 -12.04
C SER A 175 -8.58 -20.13 -10.87
N ALA A 176 -8.55 -21.05 -9.90
CA ALA A 176 -7.62 -20.99 -8.76
C ALA A 176 -7.15 -22.39 -8.36
N SER A 177 -5.95 -22.49 -7.79
CA SER A 177 -5.39 -23.75 -7.25
C SER A 177 -6.01 -24.12 -5.92
N VAL A 178 -6.25 -23.13 -5.07
CA VAL A 178 -7.02 -23.23 -3.83
C VAL A 178 -8.18 -22.26 -3.93
N TYR A 179 -9.39 -22.77 -3.80
CA TYR A 179 -10.61 -21.98 -3.99
C TYR A 179 -11.58 -22.16 -2.85
N SER A 180 -12.25 -21.09 -2.47
CA SER A 180 -13.40 -21.13 -1.55
C SER A 180 -14.55 -20.27 -2.09
N ALA A 181 -15.77 -20.79 -1.95
CA ALA A 181 -17.00 -20.05 -2.21
C ALA A 181 -17.51 -19.30 -0.96
N CYS A 182 -16.83 -19.43 0.17
CA CYS A 182 -17.12 -18.80 1.45
C CYS A 182 -15.84 -18.22 2.05
N ASP A 183 -15.93 -17.60 3.22
CA ASP A 183 -14.77 -17.08 3.95
C ASP A 183 -13.67 -18.13 4.09
N MET A 184 -12.44 -17.73 3.78
CA MET A 184 -11.28 -18.60 3.85
C MET A 184 -10.22 -18.07 4.81
N LYS A 185 -9.75 -18.95 5.72
CA LYS A 185 -8.61 -18.69 6.58
C LYS A 185 -7.46 -19.63 6.23
N VAL A 186 -6.35 -19.08 5.73
CA VAL A 186 -5.10 -19.81 5.46
C VAL A 186 -4.15 -19.54 6.63
N LYS A 187 -3.89 -20.57 7.44
CA LYS A 187 -3.23 -20.38 8.73
C LYS A 187 -2.31 -21.54 9.14
N GLY A 188 -1.80 -21.45 10.37
CA GLY A 188 -0.95 -22.49 10.99
C GLY A 188 0.51 -22.03 11.10
N THR A 189 1.37 -22.88 11.65
CA THR A 189 2.80 -22.59 11.89
C THR A 189 3.74 -23.47 11.04
N GLY A 190 3.18 -24.20 10.08
CA GLY A 190 3.94 -24.92 9.05
C GLY A 190 4.19 -24.08 7.81
N SER A 191 4.53 -24.74 6.71
CA SER A 191 4.67 -24.09 5.41
C SER A 191 3.70 -24.65 4.36
N LEU A 192 3.23 -23.77 3.48
CA LEU A 192 2.39 -24.10 2.34
C LEU A 192 2.99 -23.46 1.07
N THR A 193 3.20 -24.30 0.06
CA THR A 193 3.60 -23.86 -1.28
C THR A 193 2.49 -24.17 -2.26
N VAL A 194 1.99 -23.15 -2.95
CA VAL A 194 0.95 -23.26 -3.98
C VAL A 194 1.57 -22.87 -5.32
N VAL A 195 1.45 -23.74 -6.30
CA VAL A 195 1.94 -23.50 -7.67
C VAL A 195 0.82 -23.73 -8.67
N SER A 196 0.53 -22.71 -9.47
CA SER A 196 -0.44 -22.76 -10.56
C SER A 196 0.25 -22.52 -11.90
N ASP A 197 0.10 -23.43 -12.83
CA ASP A 197 0.71 -23.27 -14.16
C ASP A 197 -0.07 -22.28 -15.06
N ASN A 198 -1.35 -22.01 -14.77
CA ASN A 198 -2.19 -21.16 -15.64
C ASN A 198 -3.26 -20.30 -14.93
N ASN A 199 -3.48 -20.48 -13.63
CA ASN A 199 -4.61 -19.87 -12.91
C ASN A 199 -4.12 -19.01 -11.72
N ASN A 200 -5.07 -18.46 -10.94
CA ASN A 200 -4.77 -17.84 -9.65
C ASN A 200 -4.15 -18.83 -8.67
N GLY A 201 -3.45 -18.32 -7.67
CA GLY A 201 -2.94 -19.13 -6.57
C GLY A 201 -4.04 -19.52 -5.58
N ILE A 202 -4.44 -18.60 -4.72
CA ILE A 202 -5.48 -18.79 -3.69
C ILE A 202 -6.59 -17.75 -3.91
N HIS A 203 -7.84 -18.21 -3.98
CA HIS A 203 -8.99 -17.35 -4.22
C HIS A 203 -10.16 -17.68 -3.30
N SER A 204 -10.61 -16.72 -2.50
CA SER A 204 -11.90 -16.73 -1.81
C SER A 204 -12.91 -15.84 -2.53
N LYS A 205 -14.14 -16.28 -2.67
CA LYS A 205 -15.24 -15.44 -3.18
C LYS A 205 -15.76 -14.43 -2.16
N ASP A 206 -15.43 -14.66 -0.91
CA ASP A 206 -15.70 -13.75 0.20
C ASP A 206 -14.37 -13.23 0.76
N ASP A 207 -14.17 -13.27 2.06
CA ASP A 207 -12.94 -12.83 2.71
C ASP A 207 -11.82 -13.87 2.64
N LEU A 208 -10.59 -13.41 2.43
CA LEU A 208 -9.37 -14.20 2.53
C LEU A 208 -8.50 -13.68 3.67
N ARG A 209 -8.30 -14.50 4.71
CA ARG A 209 -7.43 -14.17 5.84
C ARG A 209 -6.21 -15.07 5.88
N VAL A 210 -5.02 -14.46 6.06
CA VAL A 210 -3.72 -15.18 6.12
C VAL A 210 -3.02 -14.86 7.43
N ARG A 211 -2.58 -15.91 8.17
CA ARG A 211 -1.85 -15.71 9.42
C ARG A 211 -0.91 -16.84 9.79
N ASN A 212 0.18 -16.50 10.46
CA ASN A 212 1.12 -17.36 11.20
C ASN A 212 1.93 -18.38 10.39
N LEU A 213 1.75 -18.51 9.07
CA LEU A 213 2.45 -19.55 8.30
C LEU A 213 3.55 -18.97 7.42
N THR A 214 4.41 -19.88 6.91
CA THR A 214 5.27 -19.59 5.77
C THR A 214 4.52 -19.97 4.49
N LEU A 215 4.10 -18.96 3.72
CA LEU A 215 3.33 -19.14 2.49
C LEU A 215 4.16 -18.74 1.27
N SER A 216 4.21 -19.62 0.27
CA SER A 216 4.77 -19.31 -1.03
C SER A 216 3.74 -19.61 -2.11
N VAL A 217 3.37 -18.60 -2.90
CA VAL A 217 2.44 -18.74 -4.02
C VAL A 217 3.16 -18.35 -5.30
N THR A 218 3.16 -19.24 -6.28
CA THR A 218 3.64 -18.98 -7.65
C THR A 218 2.54 -19.31 -8.63
N CYS A 219 2.10 -18.33 -9.40
CA CYS A 219 0.97 -18.50 -10.32
C CYS A 219 1.12 -17.65 -11.57
N VAL A 220 0.20 -17.81 -12.49
CA VAL A 220 0.14 -16.99 -13.72
C VAL A 220 -0.72 -15.75 -13.49
N ASP A 221 -1.91 -15.92 -12.94
CA ASP A 221 -2.85 -14.84 -12.62
C ASP A 221 -2.61 -14.31 -11.19
N ASN A 222 -3.62 -13.89 -10.43
CA ASN A 222 -3.41 -13.24 -9.12
C ASN A 222 -2.96 -14.25 -8.06
N ALA A 223 -1.98 -13.86 -7.24
CA ALA A 223 -1.44 -14.79 -6.25
C ALA A 223 -2.39 -14.99 -5.06
N LEU A 224 -2.90 -13.92 -4.47
CA LEU A 224 -3.96 -13.94 -3.47
C LEU A 224 -5.14 -13.11 -3.98
N LYS A 225 -6.34 -13.70 -3.95
CA LYS A 225 -7.56 -13.00 -4.33
C LYS A 225 -8.65 -13.25 -3.29
N GLY A 226 -9.20 -12.19 -2.75
CA GLY A 226 -10.41 -12.20 -1.94
C GLY A 226 -11.42 -11.22 -2.55
N ASN A 227 -12.59 -11.68 -2.97
CA ASN A 227 -13.50 -10.73 -3.61
C ASN A 227 -13.90 -9.61 -2.65
N ASP A 228 -14.22 -9.96 -1.40
CA ASP A 228 -14.68 -9.01 -0.40
C ASP A 228 -13.52 -8.34 0.35
N SER A 229 -12.54 -9.13 0.78
CA SER A 229 -11.31 -8.58 1.37
C SER A 229 -10.13 -9.55 1.34
N VAL A 230 -8.92 -8.99 1.50
CA VAL A 230 -7.71 -9.75 1.83
C VAL A 230 -7.08 -9.16 3.08
N HIS A 231 -7.01 -9.96 4.16
CA HIS A 231 -6.35 -9.60 5.41
C HIS A 231 -5.12 -10.46 5.67
N ILE A 232 -3.96 -9.85 5.76
CA ILE A 232 -2.72 -10.49 6.22
C ILE A 232 -2.44 -10.00 7.63
N LYS A 233 -2.53 -10.91 8.62
CA LYS A 233 -2.40 -10.59 10.05
C LYS A 233 -1.04 -10.98 10.63
N SER A 234 -0.29 -11.87 9.97
CA SER A 234 1.08 -12.29 10.31
C SER A 234 1.60 -13.32 9.32
N GLY A 235 2.89 -13.64 9.40
CA GLY A 235 3.53 -14.71 8.65
C GLY A 235 4.66 -14.25 7.73
N ASN A 236 5.30 -15.24 7.08
CA ASN A 236 6.34 -15.00 6.08
C ASN A 236 5.80 -15.41 4.70
N ILE A 237 5.45 -14.43 3.89
CA ILE A 237 4.64 -14.61 2.68
C ILE A 237 5.41 -14.14 1.46
N THR A 238 5.53 -15.00 0.47
CA THR A 238 6.13 -14.68 -0.83
C THR A 238 5.15 -14.98 -1.94
N LEU A 239 4.82 -13.96 -2.72
CA LEU A 239 3.87 -14.01 -3.83
C LEU A 239 4.57 -13.73 -5.15
N TYR A 240 4.36 -14.60 -6.13
CA TYR A 240 4.85 -14.41 -7.50
C TYR A 240 3.70 -14.62 -8.48
N ALA A 241 3.28 -13.55 -9.17
CA ALA A 241 2.25 -13.53 -10.20
C ALA A 241 2.89 -13.15 -11.55
N SER A 242 2.88 -14.06 -12.51
CA SER A 242 3.63 -13.85 -13.77
C SER A 242 2.87 -13.06 -14.84
N SER A 243 1.56 -12.86 -14.67
CA SER A 243 0.70 -12.10 -15.57
C SER A 243 -0.40 -11.30 -14.86
N GLY A 244 -0.64 -11.54 -13.57
CA GLY A 244 -1.66 -10.88 -12.75
C GLY A 244 -1.07 -10.05 -11.61
N ASP A 245 -1.92 -9.76 -10.64
CA ASP A 245 -1.62 -8.98 -9.46
C ASP A 245 -1.05 -9.87 -8.33
N GLY A 246 -0.30 -9.26 -7.43
CA GLY A 246 0.14 -9.96 -6.23
C GLY A 246 -1.03 -10.24 -5.29
N ILE A 247 -1.80 -9.21 -4.96
CA ILE A 247 -3.02 -9.28 -4.13
C ILE A 247 -4.11 -8.49 -4.83
N LYS A 248 -5.33 -9.08 -4.89
CA LYS A 248 -6.47 -8.45 -5.54
C LYS A 248 -7.76 -8.59 -4.75
N THR A 249 -8.58 -7.54 -4.76
CA THR A 249 -9.99 -7.55 -4.36
C THR A 249 -10.87 -7.02 -5.49
N ASP A 250 -12.15 -7.41 -5.52
CA ASP A 250 -13.07 -7.02 -6.62
C ASP A 250 -14.33 -6.28 -6.14
N SER A 251 -14.79 -6.53 -4.90
CA SER A 251 -16.08 -6.00 -4.43
C SER A 251 -15.99 -4.52 -4.06
N THR A 252 -16.99 -3.75 -4.41
CA THR A 252 -17.17 -2.34 -3.99
C THR A 252 -18.47 -2.11 -3.24
N ASP A 253 -19.18 -3.17 -2.89
CA ASP A 253 -20.43 -3.13 -2.16
C ASP A 253 -20.20 -3.09 -0.64
N THR A 254 -21.30 -3.07 0.09
CA THR A 254 -21.30 -3.10 1.57
C THR A 254 -22.02 -4.35 2.03
N SER A 255 -21.44 -5.08 2.97
CA SER A 255 -22.06 -6.28 3.55
C SER A 255 -23.42 -5.95 4.20
N SER A 256 -24.20 -6.98 4.50
CA SER A 256 -25.50 -6.81 5.19
C SER A 256 -25.34 -6.22 6.61
N SER A 257 -24.17 -6.34 7.23
CA SER A 257 -23.82 -5.71 8.51
C SER A 257 -23.32 -4.27 8.37
N GLY A 258 -23.16 -3.76 7.15
CA GLY A 258 -22.70 -2.39 6.88
C GLY A 258 -21.19 -2.25 6.76
N VAL A 259 -20.44 -3.34 6.65
CA VAL A 259 -18.98 -3.32 6.44
C VAL A 259 -18.68 -3.11 4.97
N GLN A 260 -17.79 -2.17 4.65
CA GLN A 260 -17.34 -1.92 3.28
C GLN A 260 -16.40 -3.04 2.84
N ARG A 261 -16.67 -3.60 1.66
CA ARG A 261 -15.86 -4.62 1.00
C ARG A 261 -14.82 -3.99 0.07
N GLY A 262 -13.93 -4.82 -0.47
CA GLY A 262 -12.88 -4.43 -1.42
C GLY A 262 -11.57 -4.03 -0.77
N ASN A 263 -11.38 -4.30 0.51
CA ASN A 263 -10.22 -3.86 1.26
C ASN A 263 -9.05 -4.85 1.20
N VAL A 264 -7.83 -4.31 1.18
CA VAL A 264 -6.59 -5.06 1.46
C VAL A 264 -5.96 -4.48 2.72
N VAL A 265 -5.86 -5.29 3.77
CA VAL A 265 -5.26 -4.88 5.05
C VAL A 265 -4.07 -5.78 5.36
N ILE A 266 -2.91 -5.16 5.58
CA ILE A 266 -1.68 -5.84 5.98
C ILE A 266 -1.29 -5.29 7.35
N ASN A 267 -1.33 -6.15 8.35
CA ASN A 267 -0.95 -5.75 9.70
C ASN A 267 -0.10 -6.83 10.40
N SER A 268 0.20 -6.62 11.67
CA SER A 268 0.96 -7.54 12.53
C SER A 268 0.20 -7.92 13.79
N SER A 269 -1.14 -7.95 13.70
CA SER A 269 -2.00 -8.18 14.87
C SER A 269 -1.83 -9.57 15.51
N GLN A 270 -1.35 -10.55 14.74
CA GLN A 270 -1.15 -11.93 15.17
C GLN A 270 0.34 -12.36 15.15
N GLY A 271 1.28 -11.42 15.03
CA GLY A 271 2.71 -11.66 14.97
C GLY A 271 3.39 -10.84 13.87
N ASP A 272 4.69 -11.01 13.71
CA ASP A 272 5.43 -10.31 12.65
C ASP A 272 4.91 -10.69 11.25
N THR A 273 4.80 -9.70 10.38
CA THR A 273 4.44 -9.87 8.97
C THR A 273 5.61 -9.51 8.08
N VAL A 274 6.05 -10.47 7.27
CA VAL A 274 7.02 -10.27 6.19
C VAL A 274 6.34 -10.66 4.88
N LEU A 275 6.07 -9.69 4.03
CA LEU A 275 5.40 -9.86 2.75
C LEU A 275 6.29 -9.43 1.60
N SER A 276 6.56 -10.35 0.67
CA SER A 276 7.30 -10.08 -0.56
C SER A 276 6.42 -10.37 -1.77
N ILE A 277 6.18 -9.36 -2.60
CA ILE A 277 5.33 -9.43 -3.79
C ILE A 277 6.18 -9.17 -5.03
N TYR A 278 6.07 -10.07 -6.00
CA TYR A 278 6.64 -9.98 -7.34
C TYR A 278 5.51 -10.19 -8.34
N ALA A 279 4.98 -9.12 -8.90
CA ALA A 279 3.83 -9.16 -9.80
C ALA A 279 4.20 -8.66 -11.20
N TYR A 280 3.51 -9.15 -12.21
CA TYR A 280 3.61 -8.59 -13.55
C TYR A 280 2.71 -7.35 -13.68
N CYS A 281 1.51 -7.39 -13.10
CA CYS A 281 0.60 -6.26 -12.98
C CYS A 281 0.84 -5.51 -11.66
N ASP A 282 -0.22 -5.12 -10.96
CA ASP A 282 -0.10 -4.39 -9.69
C ASP A 282 0.42 -5.30 -8.56
N GLY A 283 1.18 -4.72 -7.66
CA GLY A 283 1.58 -5.46 -6.45
C GLY A 283 0.37 -5.73 -5.57
N ILE A 284 -0.42 -4.70 -5.30
CA ILE A 284 -1.69 -4.74 -4.60
C ILE A 284 -2.70 -3.93 -5.40
N ASP A 285 -3.84 -4.53 -5.76
CA ASP A 285 -4.99 -3.90 -6.42
C ASP A 285 -6.22 -4.03 -5.50
N ALA A 286 -6.45 -3.01 -4.69
CA ALA A 286 -7.58 -2.94 -3.77
C ALA A 286 -8.76 -2.21 -4.43
N ALA A 287 -9.90 -2.89 -4.54
CA ALA A 287 -11.12 -2.30 -5.10
C ALA A 287 -11.71 -1.19 -4.22
N TYR A 288 -11.26 -1.06 -2.96
CA TYR A 288 -11.65 0.03 -2.08
C TYR A 288 -10.43 0.61 -1.36
N ASP A 289 -10.06 0.16 -0.16
CA ASP A 289 -8.94 0.69 0.61
C ASP A 289 -7.75 -0.28 0.66
N ALA A 290 -6.53 0.27 0.69
CA ALA A 290 -5.33 -0.45 1.04
C ALA A 290 -4.72 0.11 2.32
N ALA A 291 -4.45 -0.74 3.32
CA ALA A 291 -3.90 -0.33 4.60
C ALA A 291 -2.66 -1.16 4.99
N ILE A 292 -1.64 -0.47 5.52
CA ILE A 292 -0.47 -1.10 6.14
C ILE A 292 -0.30 -0.54 7.55
N GLU A 293 -0.29 -1.44 8.55
CA GLU A 293 -0.34 -1.07 9.94
C GLU A 293 0.59 -1.92 10.81
N GLU A 294 1.38 -1.31 11.67
CA GLU A 294 2.04 -2.03 12.77
C GLU A 294 1.14 -2.06 14.00
N THR A 295 0.85 -3.25 14.47
CA THR A 295 -0.05 -3.47 15.60
C THR A 295 0.54 -4.46 16.61
N GLY A 296 0.10 -4.42 17.86
CA GLY A 296 0.49 -5.40 18.88
C GLY A 296 1.97 -5.40 19.29
N GLY A 297 2.77 -4.43 18.82
CA GLY A 297 4.22 -4.38 19.07
C GLY A 297 5.03 -5.31 18.17
N ASN A 298 4.42 -5.92 17.17
CA ASN A 298 5.06 -6.73 16.14
C ASN A 298 5.34 -5.89 14.89
N SER A 299 6.27 -6.34 14.05
CA SER A 299 6.73 -5.61 12.88
C SER A 299 5.97 -5.98 11.60
N VAL A 300 5.87 -5.00 10.69
CA VAL A 300 5.42 -5.21 9.31
C VAL A 300 6.53 -4.85 8.34
N THR A 301 6.88 -5.77 7.47
CA THR A 301 7.82 -5.53 6.37
C THR A 301 7.16 -5.92 5.06
N VAL A 302 6.99 -4.95 4.15
CA VAL A 302 6.39 -5.14 2.83
C VAL A 302 7.39 -4.78 1.76
N THR A 303 7.64 -5.71 0.85
CA THR A 303 8.45 -5.48 -0.34
C THR A 303 7.61 -5.76 -1.58
N VAL A 304 7.50 -4.80 -2.47
CA VAL A 304 6.74 -4.92 -3.72
C VAL A 304 7.65 -4.62 -4.91
N LYS A 305 7.58 -5.49 -5.90
CA LYS A 305 8.20 -5.26 -7.20
C LYS A 305 7.21 -5.63 -8.30
N THR A 306 6.92 -4.66 -9.16
CA THR A 306 6.00 -4.87 -10.30
C THR A 306 6.75 -5.01 -11.62
N TYR A 307 6.04 -5.46 -12.66
CA TYR A 307 6.58 -5.71 -14.00
C TYR A 307 7.82 -6.61 -14.00
N THR A 308 7.72 -7.77 -13.36
CA THR A 308 8.86 -8.67 -13.12
C THR A 308 9.53 -9.26 -14.35
N GLY A 309 8.97 -9.06 -15.55
CA GLY A 309 9.57 -9.44 -16.84
C GLY A 309 10.39 -8.33 -17.52
N ALA A 310 10.36 -7.09 -17.02
CA ALA A 310 11.08 -5.97 -17.63
C ALA A 310 12.58 -6.05 -17.34
N THR A 311 13.40 -5.91 -18.39
CA THR A 311 14.87 -5.94 -18.27
C THR A 311 15.47 -4.59 -17.90
N THR A 312 14.76 -3.50 -18.15
CA THR A 312 15.19 -2.11 -17.87
C THR A 312 14.01 -1.24 -17.52
N LYS A 313 14.14 -0.51 -16.44
CA LYS A 313 13.24 0.55 -16.04
C LYS A 313 13.66 1.84 -16.73
N THR A 314 12.76 2.48 -17.44
CA THR A 314 13.01 3.76 -18.11
C THR A 314 12.11 4.80 -17.47
N LEU A 315 12.72 5.83 -16.89
CA LEU A 315 11.96 6.99 -16.41
C LEU A 315 11.28 7.68 -17.59
N ASN A 316 10.07 8.14 -17.40
CA ASN A 316 9.43 9.02 -18.33
C ASN A 316 10.28 10.29 -18.52
N SER A 317 10.35 10.82 -19.70
CA SER A 317 11.06 12.05 -19.98
C SER A 317 10.20 12.96 -20.86
N SER A 318 9.94 14.18 -20.40
CA SER A 318 9.35 15.19 -21.25
C SER A 318 10.38 15.63 -22.30
N SER A 319 10.20 15.27 -23.54
CA SER A 319 11.09 15.66 -24.64
C SER A 319 10.63 16.90 -25.41
N SER A 320 9.66 17.68 -24.91
CA SER A 320 9.18 18.85 -25.63
C SER A 320 9.15 20.11 -24.76
N TRP A 321 9.93 21.08 -25.16
CA TRP A 321 9.71 22.48 -24.83
C TRP A 321 8.33 22.89 -25.37
N GLY A 322 7.39 23.16 -24.52
CA GLY A 322 6.15 23.79 -24.92
C GLY A 322 4.90 23.14 -24.35
N GLY A 323 4.49 23.64 -23.23
CA GLY A 323 3.20 23.39 -22.62
C GLY A 323 3.21 22.15 -21.73
N HIS A 324 2.87 22.36 -20.47
CA HIS A 324 2.54 21.26 -19.59
C HIS A 324 1.58 20.30 -20.30
N PRO A 325 1.92 19.01 -20.47
CA PRO A 325 0.92 18.06 -20.90
C PRO A 325 0.00 17.85 -19.72
N GLY A 326 -1.18 18.41 -19.75
CA GLY A 326 -2.14 18.01 -18.78
C GLY A 326 -3.01 19.02 -18.11
N HIS A 327 -2.99 20.28 -18.46
CA HIS A 327 -4.13 21.11 -18.14
C HIS A 327 -5.21 21.03 -19.22
N SER A 328 -5.77 19.85 -19.45
CA SER A 328 -7.17 19.76 -19.81
C SER A 328 -7.96 19.90 -18.50
N SER A 329 -8.81 20.87 -18.44
CA SER A 329 -9.72 21.21 -17.37
C SER A 329 -10.78 20.13 -17.11
N SER A 330 -10.37 18.90 -16.82
CA SER A 330 -11.24 17.82 -16.40
C SER A 330 -10.53 16.93 -15.39
N TRP A 331 -10.40 17.44 -14.22
CA TRP A 331 -10.28 16.64 -13.02
C TRP A 331 -11.65 15.98 -12.81
N GLY A 332 -11.76 14.76 -13.16
CA GLY A 332 -13.00 14.00 -13.04
C GLY A 332 -13.21 13.11 -14.25
N ALA A 333 -13.09 11.84 -14.04
CA ALA A 333 -13.28 10.74 -14.95
C ALA A 333 -12.09 10.45 -15.88
N GLY A 334 -11.29 9.49 -15.47
CA GLY A 334 -10.37 8.75 -16.32
C GLY A 334 -9.28 9.67 -16.85
N GLY A 335 -8.27 9.93 -16.07
CA GLY A 335 -7.03 10.49 -16.56
C GLY A 335 -6.57 9.65 -17.74
N ASN A 336 -6.85 10.13 -18.94
CA ASN A 336 -6.15 9.67 -20.10
C ASN A 336 -4.74 10.17 -19.89
N ASP A 337 -3.96 9.38 -19.19
CA ASP A 337 -2.53 9.54 -19.05
C ASP A 337 -1.99 9.64 -20.48
N SER A 338 -1.94 10.88 -20.99
CA SER A 338 -1.50 11.16 -22.37
C SER A 338 0.01 11.04 -22.49
N ASN A 339 0.64 10.38 -21.50
CA ASN A 339 2.03 10.04 -21.55
C ASN A 339 2.28 9.00 -22.66
N THR A 340 2.63 9.52 -23.83
CA THR A 340 2.90 8.70 -25.03
C THR A 340 4.09 7.77 -24.87
N ASN A 341 4.76 7.79 -23.72
CA ASN A 341 5.87 6.92 -23.36
C ASN A 341 5.45 5.75 -22.46
N LYS A 342 4.18 5.64 -22.09
CA LYS A 342 3.68 4.47 -21.35
C LYS A 342 3.92 3.20 -22.18
N ILE A 343 4.84 2.38 -21.72
CA ILE A 343 5.31 1.20 -22.45
C ILE A 343 4.27 0.08 -22.42
N THR A 344 3.30 0.14 -21.52
CA THR A 344 2.27 -0.87 -21.37
C THR A 344 0.90 -0.23 -21.16
N THR A 345 -0.15 -0.88 -21.66
CA THR A 345 -1.54 -0.57 -21.34
C THR A 345 -2.01 -1.29 -20.07
N ILE A 346 -1.14 -2.05 -19.43
CA ILE A 346 -1.40 -2.85 -18.24
C ILE A 346 -0.99 -2.01 -17.03
N SER A 347 -1.83 -1.94 -16.01
CA SER A 347 -1.49 -1.34 -14.72
C SER A 347 -0.35 -2.12 -14.07
N THR A 348 0.66 -1.42 -13.57
CA THR A 348 1.87 -2.01 -12.97
C THR A 348 2.32 -1.21 -11.75
N LYS A 349 1.33 -0.76 -10.99
CA LYS A 349 1.51 0.06 -9.79
C LYS A 349 2.01 -0.79 -8.61
N GLY A 350 2.68 -0.15 -7.67
CA GLY A 350 3.11 -0.84 -6.45
C GLY A 350 1.93 -1.21 -5.57
N ILE A 351 1.19 -0.21 -5.11
CA ILE A 351 -0.08 -0.33 -4.38
C ILE A 351 -1.08 0.59 -5.03
N LYS A 352 -2.17 0.03 -5.50
CA LYS A 352 -3.31 0.74 -6.06
C LYS A 352 -4.54 0.55 -5.17
N ALA A 353 -5.32 1.60 -4.98
CA ALA A 353 -6.62 1.53 -4.30
C ALA A 353 -7.61 2.46 -4.98
N ASP A 354 -8.88 2.03 -5.09
CA ASP A 354 -9.91 2.83 -5.76
C ASP A 354 -10.62 3.81 -4.80
N ASN A 355 -10.22 3.87 -3.52
CA ASN A 355 -10.68 4.87 -2.57
C ASN A 355 -9.53 5.49 -1.79
N SER A 356 -8.78 4.75 -0.96
CA SER A 356 -7.67 5.34 -0.21
C SER A 356 -6.53 4.38 0.07
N ILE A 357 -5.33 4.94 0.27
CA ILE A 357 -4.16 4.23 0.79
C ILE A 357 -3.76 4.84 2.12
N VAL A 358 -3.60 4.00 3.14
CA VAL A 358 -3.24 4.46 4.47
C VAL A 358 -2.11 3.64 5.06
N ILE A 359 -1.06 4.33 5.49
CA ILE A 359 0.13 3.72 6.09
C ILE A 359 0.34 4.33 7.47
N THR A 360 0.18 3.50 8.50
CA THR A 360 0.31 3.89 9.90
C THR A 360 1.49 3.22 10.59
N GLY A 361 2.28 2.44 9.86
CA GLY A 361 3.47 1.77 10.39
C GLY A 361 4.16 0.92 9.34
N GLY A 362 5.19 0.19 9.76
CA GLY A 362 5.90 -0.77 8.92
C GLY A 362 7.07 -0.22 8.13
N THR A 363 7.82 -1.16 7.57
CA THR A 363 8.89 -0.91 6.61
C THR A 363 8.41 -1.32 5.22
N VAL A 364 8.18 -0.34 4.34
CA VAL A 364 7.61 -0.55 3.01
C VAL A 364 8.64 -0.18 1.95
N SER A 365 8.95 -1.11 1.06
CA SER A 365 9.86 -0.90 -0.07
C SER A 365 9.16 -1.26 -1.37
N ILE A 366 9.02 -0.30 -2.27
CA ILE A 366 8.34 -0.47 -3.55
C ILE A 366 9.29 -0.12 -4.70
N ASP A 367 9.38 -1.01 -5.68
CA ASP A 367 10.03 -0.80 -6.98
C ASP A 367 9.02 -1.12 -8.08
N SER A 368 8.25 -0.13 -8.49
CA SER A 368 7.17 -0.24 -9.47
C SER A 368 7.61 0.24 -10.86
N TYR A 369 6.92 -0.26 -11.89
CA TYR A 369 7.13 0.20 -13.26
C TYR A 369 6.22 1.39 -13.62
N ASP A 370 5.10 1.53 -12.98
CA ASP A 370 4.17 2.67 -12.96
C ASP A 370 4.32 3.35 -11.58
N ASP A 371 3.27 3.94 -11.00
CA ASP A 371 3.34 4.61 -9.71
C ASP A 371 3.67 3.65 -8.55
N SER A 372 4.35 4.15 -7.53
CA SER A 372 4.57 3.30 -6.33
C SER A 372 3.32 3.24 -5.45
N LEU A 373 2.68 4.36 -5.17
CA LEU A 373 1.38 4.44 -4.49
C LEU A 373 0.41 5.22 -5.37
N HIS A 374 -0.75 4.65 -5.66
CA HIS A 374 -1.77 5.29 -6.49
C HIS A 374 -3.16 5.13 -5.91
N ALA A 375 -3.80 6.23 -5.51
CA ALA A 375 -5.18 6.24 -5.03
C ALA A 375 -6.11 6.93 -6.03
N ASN A 376 -7.07 6.17 -6.56
CA ASN A 376 -8.04 6.65 -7.55
C ASN A 376 -9.29 7.25 -6.89
N SER A 377 -9.95 8.16 -7.62
CA SER A 377 -11.29 8.64 -7.31
C SER A 377 -12.29 8.46 -8.46
N ASP A 378 -11.89 7.79 -9.53
CA ASP A 378 -12.70 7.64 -10.74
C ASP A 378 -13.64 6.43 -10.70
N VAL A 379 -13.42 5.48 -9.78
CA VAL A 379 -14.26 4.30 -9.62
C VAL A 379 -15.48 4.61 -8.77
N LYS A 380 -16.65 4.31 -9.33
CA LYS A 380 -17.93 4.51 -8.66
C LYS A 380 -18.27 3.31 -7.78
N MET A 381 -18.32 3.52 -6.47
CA MET A 381 -18.67 2.49 -5.51
C MET A 381 -20.13 2.04 -5.66
N GLU A 382 -20.36 0.73 -5.77
CA GLU A 382 -21.71 0.16 -5.98
C GLU A 382 -22.65 0.48 -4.82
N SER A 383 -22.20 0.31 -3.59
CA SER A 383 -23.01 0.49 -2.38
C SER A 383 -23.52 1.92 -2.17
N THR A 384 -22.72 2.91 -2.51
CA THR A 384 -23.03 4.33 -2.24
C THR A 384 -23.33 5.13 -3.48
N SER A 385 -23.02 4.61 -4.65
CA SER A 385 -23.01 5.35 -5.93
C SER A 385 -22.14 6.62 -5.88
N LYS A 386 -21.18 6.70 -4.95
CA LYS A 386 -20.18 7.78 -4.83
C LYS A 386 -18.86 7.31 -5.41
N TYR A 387 -18.05 8.24 -5.80
CA TYR A 387 -16.66 7.99 -6.20
C TYR A 387 -15.77 7.82 -4.98
N GLY A 388 -14.64 7.15 -5.15
CA GLY A 388 -13.59 7.05 -4.16
C GLY A 388 -13.04 8.42 -3.76
N SER A 389 -12.34 8.50 -2.64
CA SER A 389 -11.74 9.74 -2.15
C SER A 389 -10.42 10.07 -2.85
N GLY A 390 -9.74 9.07 -3.38
CA GLY A 390 -8.42 9.21 -3.99
C GLY A 390 -7.33 9.66 -3.02
N ASN A 391 -7.47 9.44 -1.72
CA ASN A 391 -6.55 9.99 -0.71
C ASN A 391 -5.40 9.04 -0.38
N ILE A 392 -4.23 9.60 -0.09
CA ILE A 392 -3.07 8.87 0.46
C ILE A 392 -2.66 9.50 1.78
N THR A 393 -2.57 8.69 2.84
CA THR A 393 -2.17 9.13 4.18
C THR A 393 -1.00 8.32 4.71
N VAL A 394 0.05 9.00 5.16
CA VAL A 394 1.20 8.41 5.85
C VAL A 394 1.34 9.09 7.21
N SER A 395 1.14 8.34 8.28
CA SER A 395 1.27 8.87 9.65
C SER A 395 2.46 8.31 10.41
N SER A 396 3.00 7.18 9.98
CA SER A 396 4.17 6.53 10.59
C SER A 396 4.82 5.54 9.60
N GLY A 397 5.87 4.83 10.02
CA GLY A 397 6.57 3.83 9.22
C GLY A 397 7.74 4.41 8.41
N SER A 398 8.35 3.54 7.61
CA SER A 398 9.49 3.87 6.74
C SER A 398 9.21 3.39 5.32
N LEU A 399 8.99 4.34 4.41
CA LEU A 399 8.68 4.09 3.01
C LEU A 399 9.92 4.39 2.15
N THR A 400 10.26 3.45 1.29
CA THR A 400 11.28 3.62 0.25
C THR A 400 10.65 3.31 -1.10
N LEU A 401 10.51 4.32 -1.94
CA LEU A 401 9.77 4.28 -3.19
C LEU A 401 10.69 4.50 -4.38
N SER A 402 10.50 3.71 -5.42
CA SER A 402 11.12 3.86 -6.73
C SER A 402 10.09 3.52 -7.80
N SER A 403 9.81 4.44 -8.70
CA SER A 403 8.82 4.32 -9.77
C SER A 403 9.42 4.75 -11.12
N SER A 404 8.79 4.39 -12.22
CA SER A 404 9.10 4.99 -13.52
C SER A 404 8.16 6.16 -13.84
N ASP A 405 7.00 6.18 -13.20
CA ASP A 405 6.05 7.29 -13.18
C ASP A 405 6.10 7.95 -11.79
N ASP A 406 4.99 8.27 -11.16
CA ASP A 406 5.02 9.00 -9.90
C ASP A 406 5.33 8.08 -8.70
N ALA A 407 6.03 8.62 -7.71
CA ALA A 407 6.24 7.83 -6.50
C ALA A 407 4.98 7.79 -5.63
N ILE A 408 4.26 8.89 -5.54
CA ILE A 408 2.97 8.99 -4.85
C ILE A 408 2.02 9.80 -5.73
N HIS A 409 0.96 9.16 -6.20
CA HIS A 409 -0.10 9.80 -6.99
C HIS A 409 -1.45 9.65 -6.29
N ALA A 410 -2.12 10.76 -6.01
CA ALA A 410 -3.43 10.79 -5.39
C ALA A 410 -4.39 11.67 -6.18
N ASP A 411 -5.49 11.12 -6.69
CA ASP A 411 -6.58 11.93 -7.26
C ASP A 411 -7.17 12.91 -6.23
N GLY A 412 -7.09 12.58 -4.97
CA GLY A 412 -7.47 13.39 -3.83
C GLY A 412 -6.26 14.02 -3.11
N ALA A 413 -6.26 13.97 -1.81
CA ALA A 413 -5.24 14.57 -0.98
C ALA A 413 -4.10 13.61 -0.61
N VAL A 414 -2.86 14.09 -0.65
CA VAL A 414 -1.71 13.44 0.00
C VAL A 414 -1.46 14.11 1.35
N SER A 415 -1.42 13.29 2.42
CA SER A 415 -1.16 13.76 3.79
C SER A 415 -0.02 12.97 4.42
N VAL A 416 1.06 13.65 4.79
CA VAL A 416 2.18 13.08 5.55
C VAL A 416 2.25 13.78 6.90
N SER A 417 1.94 13.06 7.98
CA SER A 417 1.95 13.60 9.35
C SER A 417 3.08 13.04 10.21
N GLY A 418 3.77 11.99 9.75
CA GLY A 418 4.87 11.36 10.47
C GLY A 418 5.59 10.32 9.63
N GLY A 419 6.50 9.55 10.26
CA GLY A 419 7.29 8.53 9.59
C GLY A 419 8.40 9.08 8.69
N THR A 420 8.91 8.23 7.81
CA THR A 420 9.95 8.56 6.83
C THR A 420 9.49 8.16 5.44
N VAL A 421 9.42 9.10 4.52
CA VAL A 421 9.13 8.88 3.10
C VAL A 421 10.37 9.21 2.29
N THR A 422 10.91 8.22 1.60
CA THR A 422 12.10 8.37 0.73
C THR A 422 11.74 7.95 -0.69
N VAL A 423 11.58 8.91 -1.56
CA VAL A 423 11.49 8.70 -3.01
C VAL A 423 12.91 8.72 -3.57
N LYS A 424 13.40 7.57 -4.02
CA LYS A 424 14.75 7.42 -4.57
C LYS A 424 14.84 7.82 -6.02
N THR A 425 13.79 7.54 -6.76
CA THR A 425 13.64 7.88 -8.18
C THR A 425 12.19 7.81 -8.59
N SER A 426 11.75 8.77 -9.39
CA SER A 426 10.41 8.84 -10.00
C SER A 426 10.43 9.80 -11.18
N TYR A 427 9.34 9.86 -11.94
CA TYR A 427 9.07 10.94 -12.87
C TYR A 427 8.67 12.16 -12.05
N GLU A 428 7.46 12.21 -11.46
CA GLU A 428 7.14 13.14 -10.39
C GLU A 428 7.29 12.51 -9.01
N GLY A 429 7.55 13.32 -8.00
CA GLY A 429 7.80 12.82 -6.66
C GLY A 429 6.53 12.51 -5.88
N ILE A 430 5.75 13.55 -5.61
CA ILE A 430 4.48 13.49 -4.91
C ILE A 430 3.48 14.36 -5.66
N GLU A 431 2.41 13.76 -6.17
CA GLU A 431 1.32 14.43 -6.83
C GLU A 431 0.00 14.24 -6.10
N GLY A 432 -0.84 15.28 -6.08
CA GLY A 432 -2.20 15.18 -5.52
C GLY A 432 -3.02 16.45 -5.75
N ALA A 433 -4.34 16.33 -5.62
CA ALA A 433 -5.24 17.48 -5.65
C ALA A 433 -4.89 18.50 -4.53
N SER A 434 -4.36 18.01 -3.43
CA SER A 434 -3.65 18.81 -2.43
C SER A 434 -2.59 17.98 -1.72
N VAL A 435 -1.50 18.62 -1.29
CA VAL A 435 -0.41 17.97 -0.56
C VAL A 435 -0.18 18.64 0.78
N THR A 436 -0.19 17.87 1.87
CA THR A 436 0.10 18.38 3.21
C THR A 436 1.21 17.56 3.86
N VAL A 437 2.28 18.25 4.28
CA VAL A 437 3.30 17.67 5.18
C VAL A 437 3.25 18.41 6.50
N SER A 438 2.80 17.73 7.55
CA SER A 438 2.68 18.28 8.91
C SER A 438 3.68 17.70 9.90
N GLY A 439 4.45 16.66 9.49
CA GLY A 439 5.46 16.03 10.33
C GLY A 439 6.28 15.00 9.56
N GLY A 440 7.21 14.34 10.26
CA GLY A 440 8.05 13.29 9.68
C GLY A 440 9.23 13.79 8.85
N TYR A 441 9.77 12.88 8.05
CA TYR A 441 10.93 13.08 7.18
C TYR A 441 10.54 12.72 5.75
N VAL A 442 10.50 13.72 4.85
CA VAL A 442 10.13 13.52 3.43
C VAL A 442 11.32 13.88 2.56
N SER A 443 11.86 12.91 1.83
CA SER A 443 12.96 13.11 0.88
C SER A 443 12.52 12.66 -0.50
N VAL A 444 12.56 13.54 -1.47
CA VAL A 444 12.12 13.32 -2.85
C VAL A 444 13.28 13.51 -3.82
N THR A 445 13.45 12.54 -4.72
CA THR A 445 14.30 12.66 -5.91
C THR A 445 13.46 12.31 -7.13
N SER A 446 13.22 13.28 -8.01
CA SER A 446 12.41 13.14 -9.22
C SER A 446 13.16 13.61 -10.47
N SER A 447 12.75 13.14 -11.63
CA SER A 447 13.29 13.57 -12.91
C SER A 447 12.55 14.78 -13.49
N ASP A 448 11.31 15.00 -13.06
CA ASP A 448 10.49 16.18 -13.29
C ASP A 448 10.18 16.84 -11.96
N ASP A 449 8.92 17.15 -11.62
CA ASP A 449 8.60 17.92 -10.45
C ASP A 449 8.76 17.14 -9.13
N GLY A 450 9.14 17.85 -8.09
CA GLY A 450 9.37 17.22 -6.78
C GLY A 450 8.08 16.99 -6.01
N ILE A 451 7.31 18.05 -5.79
CA ILE A 451 5.97 18.00 -5.20
C ILE A 451 5.05 18.84 -6.07
N ASN A 452 4.07 18.21 -6.66
CA ASN A 452 3.11 18.84 -7.56
C ASN A 452 1.68 18.79 -6.98
N SER A 453 0.89 19.84 -7.21
CA SER A 453 -0.52 19.86 -6.80
C SER A 453 -1.35 20.77 -7.68
N SER A 454 -2.52 20.30 -8.08
CA SER A 454 -3.53 21.15 -8.73
C SER A 454 -4.20 22.12 -7.75
N GLY A 455 -4.03 21.92 -6.45
CA GLY A 455 -4.56 22.76 -5.39
C GLY A 455 -3.46 23.34 -4.49
N SER A 456 -3.59 23.19 -3.19
CA SER A 456 -2.63 23.73 -2.23
C SER A 456 -1.57 22.73 -1.81
N ILE A 457 -0.36 23.25 -1.58
CA ILE A 457 0.73 22.51 -0.92
C ILE A 457 0.98 23.20 0.43
N THR A 458 0.81 22.45 1.52
CA THR A 458 1.01 22.95 2.90
C THR A 458 2.15 22.21 3.58
N LEU A 459 3.21 22.96 3.95
CA LEU A 459 4.36 22.42 4.66
C LEU A 459 4.40 23.05 6.06
N SER A 460 3.77 22.37 7.04
CA SER A 460 3.51 22.90 8.37
C SER A 460 4.38 22.29 9.49
N GLY A 461 5.12 21.21 9.20
CA GLY A 461 6.02 20.58 10.16
C GLY A 461 6.90 19.52 9.53
N GLY A 462 7.85 18.98 10.31
CA GLY A 462 8.80 17.97 9.84
C GLY A 462 9.95 18.55 9.00
N TYR A 463 10.62 17.64 8.30
CA TYR A 463 11.75 17.92 7.43
C TYR A 463 11.41 17.49 6.00
N VAL A 464 11.59 18.39 5.03
CA VAL A 464 11.30 18.13 3.62
C VAL A 464 12.54 18.44 2.80
N TYR A 465 13.00 17.46 2.04
CA TYR A 465 14.06 17.63 1.04
C TYR A 465 13.54 17.26 -0.34
N VAL A 466 13.74 18.15 -1.30
CA VAL A 466 13.36 17.95 -2.69
C VAL A 466 14.57 18.16 -3.59
N TYR A 467 14.88 17.16 -4.40
CA TYR A 467 15.83 17.24 -5.50
C TYR A 467 15.10 16.91 -6.80
N ALA A 468 14.81 17.90 -7.62
CA ALA A 468 13.96 17.80 -8.79
C ALA A 468 14.71 18.13 -10.08
N GLY A 469 14.36 17.43 -11.15
CA GLY A 469 14.76 17.76 -12.51
C GLY A 469 13.95 18.92 -13.08
N GLY A 470 12.66 18.96 -12.77
CA GLY A 470 11.68 20.01 -13.08
C GLY A 470 11.56 21.06 -11.98
N ASP A 471 10.32 21.44 -11.64
CA ASP A 471 10.04 22.34 -10.55
C ASP A 471 10.25 21.67 -9.19
N GLY A 472 10.79 22.41 -8.22
CA GLY A 472 11.01 21.83 -6.90
C GLY A 472 9.69 21.54 -6.19
N ILE A 473 8.87 22.59 -6.07
CA ILE A 473 7.49 22.51 -5.55
C ILE A 473 6.63 23.34 -6.49
N ASP A 474 5.61 22.72 -7.08
CA ASP A 474 4.69 23.35 -8.03
C ASP A 474 3.24 23.29 -7.54
N SER A 475 2.55 24.44 -7.56
CA SER A 475 1.14 24.53 -7.24
C SER A 475 0.38 25.24 -8.36
N ASN A 476 -0.39 24.46 -9.10
CA ASN A 476 -1.24 24.89 -10.21
C ASN A 476 -2.64 25.33 -9.76
N SER A 477 -2.76 25.80 -8.50
CA SER A 477 -4.05 26.20 -7.93
C SER A 477 -4.68 27.38 -8.66
N THR A 478 -5.92 27.22 -9.09
CA THR A 478 -6.74 28.30 -9.66
C THR A 478 -7.48 29.13 -8.60
N GLU A 479 -7.50 28.67 -7.36
CA GLU A 479 -8.16 29.32 -6.24
C GLU A 479 -7.37 30.52 -5.73
N SER A 480 -8.00 31.68 -5.55
CA SER A 480 -7.33 32.95 -5.22
C SER A 480 -6.61 32.96 -3.86
N TYR A 481 -6.90 32.03 -2.97
CA TYR A 481 -6.34 31.91 -1.61
C TYR A 481 -5.53 30.64 -1.39
N LYS A 482 -5.43 29.78 -2.40
CA LYS A 482 -4.65 28.55 -2.36
C LYS A 482 -3.36 28.72 -3.15
N GLY A 483 -2.38 27.94 -2.82
CA GLY A 483 -1.05 27.92 -3.39
C GLY A 483 -0.12 27.21 -2.44
N ILE A 484 1.11 27.65 -2.32
CA ILE A 484 2.07 27.04 -1.41
C ILE A 484 2.07 27.77 -0.05
N ILE A 485 2.02 27.01 1.04
CA ILE A 485 1.95 27.50 2.42
C ILE A 485 3.12 26.92 3.22
N PHE A 486 4.09 27.76 3.57
CA PHE A 486 5.16 27.42 4.51
C PHE A 486 4.79 27.94 5.90
N SER A 487 4.47 27.06 6.83
CA SER A 487 3.96 27.43 8.16
C SER A 487 4.71 26.80 9.35
N GLY A 488 5.67 25.88 9.11
CA GLY A 488 6.39 25.26 10.23
C GLY A 488 7.49 24.27 9.87
N ALA A 489 7.51 23.73 8.65
CA ALA A 489 8.49 22.76 8.22
C ALA A 489 9.89 23.37 7.99
N ASP A 490 10.94 22.56 8.12
CA ASP A 490 12.27 22.83 7.59
C ASP A 490 12.36 22.22 6.19
N VAL A 491 12.51 23.07 5.18
CA VAL A 491 12.41 22.68 3.78
C VAL A 491 13.70 23.02 3.04
N VAL A 492 14.25 22.05 2.32
CA VAL A 492 15.40 22.26 1.42
C VAL A 492 15.01 21.80 0.02
N ILE A 493 15.16 22.67 -0.95
CA ILE A 493 14.77 22.41 -2.34
C ILE A 493 15.98 22.67 -3.24
N VAL A 494 16.25 21.73 -4.16
CA VAL A 494 17.22 21.87 -5.24
C VAL A 494 16.55 21.47 -6.54
N SER A 495 16.23 22.44 -7.41
CA SER A 495 15.79 22.18 -8.78
C SER A 495 16.95 22.40 -9.75
N THR A 496 16.98 21.68 -10.86
CA THR A 496 18.13 21.64 -11.75
C THR A 496 17.88 22.16 -13.16
N SER A 497 16.64 22.21 -13.61
CA SER A 497 16.28 22.68 -14.95
C SER A 497 16.30 24.21 -15.05
N GLY A 498 16.86 24.74 -16.13
CA GLY A 498 16.89 26.18 -16.39
C GLY A 498 15.54 26.75 -16.85
N GLY A 499 14.57 25.91 -17.20
CA GLY A 499 13.22 26.31 -17.60
C GLY A 499 12.20 26.25 -16.47
N ASN A 500 12.61 25.76 -15.28
CA ASN A 500 11.77 25.52 -14.11
C ASN A 500 12.26 26.30 -12.90
N SER A 501 11.49 26.37 -11.84
CA SER A 501 11.76 27.08 -10.59
C SER A 501 11.96 26.12 -9.41
N CYS A 502 12.61 26.59 -8.36
CA CYS A 502 12.60 25.85 -7.09
C CYS A 502 11.24 25.96 -6.36
N ILE A 503 10.48 26.99 -6.66
CA ILE A 503 9.10 27.19 -6.18
C ILE A 503 8.33 27.80 -7.34
N ASP A 504 7.41 27.06 -7.92
CA ASP A 504 6.48 27.52 -8.93
C ASP A 504 5.05 27.59 -8.37
N THR A 505 4.30 28.60 -8.79
CA THR A 505 2.93 28.77 -8.30
C THR A 505 2.16 29.83 -9.05
N ASP A 506 1.02 29.51 -9.59
CA ASP A 506 0.10 30.43 -10.25
C ASP A 506 -0.49 31.51 -9.33
N ARG A 507 -0.55 31.26 -8.03
CA ARG A 507 -1.21 32.14 -7.03
C ARG A 507 -0.30 32.70 -5.96
N GLY A 508 0.99 32.46 -6.07
CA GLY A 508 1.97 32.87 -5.07
C GLY A 508 1.96 31.93 -3.85
N TYR A 509 2.87 32.19 -2.93
CA TYR A 509 2.99 31.42 -1.71
C TYR A 509 2.94 32.32 -0.47
N THR A 510 2.63 31.73 0.67
CA THR A 510 2.66 32.39 1.99
C THR A 510 3.72 31.75 2.88
N TYR A 511 4.32 32.59 3.73
CA TYR A 511 5.25 32.15 4.76
C TYR A 511 4.82 32.70 6.11
N SER A 512 4.59 31.83 7.08
CA SER A 512 4.23 32.18 8.46
C SER A 512 5.11 31.50 9.51
N GLY A 513 5.96 30.52 9.12
CA GLY A 513 6.85 29.81 10.03
C GLY A 513 7.71 28.75 9.35
N GLY A 514 8.61 28.12 10.11
CA GLY A 514 9.59 27.17 9.61
C GLY A 514 10.80 27.83 8.97
N ARG A 515 11.57 27.08 8.18
CA ARG A 515 12.74 27.56 7.43
C ARG A 515 12.74 26.95 6.03
N VAL A 516 13.04 27.74 5.01
CA VAL A 516 13.15 27.24 3.63
C VAL A 516 14.50 27.67 3.04
N LEU A 517 15.24 26.72 2.48
CA LEU A 517 16.41 26.97 1.66
C LEU A 517 16.15 26.37 0.27
N ALA A 518 15.96 27.24 -0.74
CA ALA A 518 15.65 26.81 -2.09
C ALA A 518 16.74 27.28 -3.07
N ILE A 519 17.20 26.38 -3.93
CA ILE A 519 18.28 26.60 -4.89
C ILE A 519 17.85 26.08 -6.25
N CYS A 520 17.99 26.94 -7.27
CA CYS A 520 17.69 26.58 -8.66
C CYS A 520 18.52 27.45 -9.65
N PRO A 521 18.51 27.15 -10.96
CA PRO A 521 19.00 28.05 -11.99
C PRO A 521 18.21 29.37 -12.03
N THR A 522 18.81 30.42 -12.57
CA THR A 522 18.21 31.79 -12.57
C THR A 522 17.11 32.00 -13.62
N GLY A 523 16.75 30.98 -14.41
CA GLY A 523 15.82 31.14 -15.54
C GLY A 523 14.43 31.62 -15.16
N MET A 524 13.77 30.98 -14.16
CA MET A 524 12.40 31.25 -13.73
C MET A 524 12.29 31.73 -12.27
N THR A 525 13.24 32.51 -11.81
CA THR A 525 13.31 32.98 -10.40
C THR A 525 12.20 33.93 -9.97
N GLN A 526 11.42 34.49 -10.91
CA GLN A 526 10.33 35.42 -10.55
C GLN A 526 9.24 34.71 -9.73
N GLU A 527 8.96 33.47 -10.03
CA GLU A 527 7.96 32.65 -9.32
C GLU A 527 8.38 32.46 -7.85
N ALA A 528 9.62 32.05 -7.64
CA ALA A 528 10.19 31.90 -6.28
C ALA A 528 10.27 33.24 -5.51
N LEU A 529 10.14 34.37 -6.17
CA LEU A 529 10.10 35.71 -5.55
C LEU A 529 8.67 36.23 -5.33
N ASN A 530 7.65 35.53 -5.82
CA ASN A 530 6.26 35.97 -5.78
C ASN A 530 5.62 35.78 -4.39
N THR A 531 6.17 36.50 -3.40
CA THR A 531 5.61 36.56 -2.05
C THR A 531 5.71 37.94 -1.48
N GLY A 532 4.74 38.35 -0.69
CA GLY A 532 4.75 39.58 0.11
C GLY A 532 5.57 39.50 1.40
N SER A 533 6.22 38.36 1.70
CA SER A 533 6.91 38.13 2.98
C SER A 533 8.16 38.98 3.13
N SER A 534 8.30 39.68 4.27
CA SER A 534 9.52 40.41 4.67
C SER A 534 10.63 39.45 5.20
N ALA A 535 10.31 38.19 5.44
CA ALA A 535 11.25 37.15 5.89
C ALA A 535 12.12 36.59 4.76
N LYS A 536 12.00 37.09 3.56
CA LYS A 536 12.68 36.65 2.35
C LYS A 536 14.06 37.28 2.20
N THR A 537 15.08 36.44 2.02
CA THR A 537 16.44 36.85 1.60
C THR A 537 16.87 35.98 0.42
N TYR A 538 17.47 36.56 -0.61
CA TYR A 538 17.95 35.82 -1.78
C TYR A 538 19.26 36.36 -2.34
N LYS A 539 19.95 35.56 -3.14
CA LYS A 539 21.18 35.89 -3.82
C LYS A 539 21.35 35.07 -5.10
N THR A 540 21.93 35.68 -6.12
CA THR A 540 22.40 34.97 -7.32
C THR A 540 23.87 34.61 -7.20
N GLY A 541 24.30 33.52 -7.83
CA GLY A 541 25.68 33.03 -7.80
C GLY A 541 25.85 31.70 -8.53
N SER A 542 27.02 31.13 -8.40
CA SER A 542 27.29 29.77 -8.86
C SER A 542 27.43 28.83 -7.67
N PHE A 543 26.98 27.59 -7.83
CA PHE A 543 27.04 26.52 -6.82
C PHE A 543 27.79 25.32 -7.39
N THR A 544 28.72 24.79 -6.63
CA THR A 544 29.58 23.69 -7.07
C THR A 544 29.12 22.36 -6.46
N ALA A 545 28.98 21.32 -7.27
CA ALA A 545 28.70 19.98 -6.78
C ALA A 545 29.65 19.56 -5.66
N GLY A 546 29.11 18.92 -4.62
CA GLY A 546 29.85 18.47 -3.46
C GLY A 546 30.15 19.53 -2.40
N SER A 547 29.96 20.83 -2.68
CA SER A 547 30.05 21.88 -1.66
C SER A 547 28.75 22.02 -0.88
N CYS A 548 28.84 22.30 0.43
CA CYS A 548 27.65 22.60 1.24
C CYS A 548 27.29 24.08 1.09
N VAL A 549 26.16 24.38 0.49
CA VAL A 549 25.56 25.71 0.43
C VAL A 549 24.69 25.90 1.66
N TYR A 550 24.84 27.02 2.37
CA TYR A 550 24.10 27.28 3.59
C TYR A 550 23.56 28.71 3.67
N ALA A 551 22.46 28.84 4.42
CA ALA A 551 21.95 30.13 4.90
C ALA A 551 22.31 30.28 6.39
N SER A 552 22.79 31.48 6.79
CA SER A 552 23.06 31.80 8.18
C SER A 552 22.42 33.13 8.58
N VAL A 553 21.84 33.19 9.79
CA VAL A 553 21.25 34.38 10.39
C VAL A 553 22.07 34.77 11.61
N SER A 554 22.50 36.00 11.69
CA SER A 554 23.36 36.51 12.78
C SER A 554 24.60 35.65 13.04
N GLY A 555 25.18 35.05 12.00
CA GLY A 555 26.37 34.19 12.08
C GLY A 555 26.09 32.73 12.42
N THR A 556 24.84 32.36 12.70
CA THR A 556 24.45 30.96 12.96
C THR A 556 23.84 30.32 11.70
N MET A 557 24.45 29.22 11.24
CA MET A 557 23.87 28.43 10.12
C MET A 557 22.49 27.93 10.49
N GLN A 558 21.55 28.02 9.57
CA GLN A 558 20.15 27.62 9.77
C GLN A 558 19.81 26.33 9.02
N LEU A 559 20.05 26.34 7.72
CA LEU A 559 19.87 25.22 6.81
C LEU A 559 21.10 25.13 5.90
N ALA A 560 21.48 23.92 5.51
CA ALA A 560 22.50 23.69 4.52
C ALA A 560 22.21 22.44 3.66
N VAL A 561 22.70 22.48 2.42
CA VAL A 561 22.63 21.33 1.51
C VAL A 561 23.96 21.12 0.80
N LYS A 562 24.42 19.88 0.75
CA LYS A 562 25.53 19.46 -0.09
C LYS A 562 25.01 19.36 -1.52
N MET A 563 25.47 20.25 -2.38
CA MET A 563 24.97 20.35 -3.75
C MET A 563 25.14 19.03 -4.51
N PRO A 564 24.04 18.41 -5.01
CA PRO A 564 24.15 17.19 -5.79
C PRO A 564 24.78 17.43 -7.17
N VAL A 565 24.55 18.60 -7.74
CA VAL A 565 25.06 19.03 -9.06
C VAL A 565 25.63 20.45 -9.00
N SER A 566 26.38 20.83 -10.04
CA SER A 566 26.84 22.22 -10.19
C SER A 566 25.82 23.06 -10.96
N ILE A 567 25.53 24.26 -10.46
CA ILE A 567 24.67 25.27 -11.11
C ILE A 567 25.52 26.48 -11.39
N SER A 568 25.79 26.79 -12.67
CA SER A 568 26.69 27.85 -13.10
C SER A 568 26.09 29.25 -12.95
N SER A 569 24.79 29.40 -13.17
CA SER A 569 24.01 30.62 -12.96
C SER A 569 22.82 30.25 -12.08
N GLY A 570 23.03 30.34 -10.78
CA GLY A 570 22.08 29.87 -9.79
C GLY A 570 21.49 31.02 -8.97
N PHE A 571 20.41 30.67 -8.32
CA PHE A 571 19.66 31.49 -7.39
C PHE A 571 19.50 30.70 -6.08
N VAL A 572 19.69 31.35 -4.95
CA VAL A 572 19.42 30.79 -3.62
C VAL A 572 18.47 31.71 -2.87
N LEU A 573 17.42 31.14 -2.32
CA LEU A 573 16.41 31.80 -1.50
C LEU A 573 16.43 31.20 -0.08
N TYR A 574 16.30 32.09 0.90
CA TYR A 574 15.99 31.68 2.28
C TYR A 574 14.72 32.39 2.75
N LEU A 575 13.81 31.61 3.31
CA LEU A 575 12.69 32.10 4.10
C LEU A 575 12.92 31.68 5.56
N GLY A 576 12.81 32.65 6.48
CA GLY A 576 13.05 32.39 7.89
C GLY A 576 13.01 33.67 8.72
N SER A 577 13.17 33.54 10.03
CA SER A 577 13.24 34.66 10.95
C SER A 577 14.58 35.42 10.76
N GLY A 578 14.53 36.68 10.35
CA GLY A 578 15.70 37.55 10.14
C GLY A 578 16.32 37.44 8.75
N SER A 579 17.19 38.38 8.43
CA SER A 579 17.92 38.41 7.17
C SER A 579 19.06 37.42 7.17
N ALA A 580 19.14 36.57 6.15
CA ALA A 580 20.20 35.57 6.02
C ALA A 580 21.37 36.09 5.17
N SER A 581 22.55 35.57 5.46
CA SER A 581 23.71 35.56 4.58
C SER A 581 23.93 34.17 4.04
N PHE A 582 24.42 34.06 2.80
CA PHE A 582 24.70 32.79 2.15
C PHE A 582 26.18 32.54 2.01
N GLY A 583 26.60 31.32 2.25
CA GLY A 583 27.97 30.85 2.10
C GLY A 583 28.05 29.46 1.53
N SER A 584 29.27 29.00 1.25
CA SER A 584 29.58 27.63 0.90
C SER A 584 30.78 27.14 1.69
N ALA A 585 30.80 25.87 2.05
CA ALA A 585 31.85 25.20 2.78
C ALA A 585 32.06 23.78 2.25
N SER A 586 33.21 23.19 2.54
CA SER A 586 33.44 21.76 2.24
C SER A 586 32.67 20.83 3.18
N SER A 587 32.34 21.31 4.38
CA SER A 587 31.54 20.59 5.38
C SER A 587 30.87 21.55 6.36
N VAL A 588 29.81 21.11 7.03
CA VAL A 588 29.02 21.85 8.02
C VAL A 588 28.87 21.02 9.32
N SER A 589 29.99 20.57 9.86
CA SER A 589 30.06 19.63 11.01
C SER A 589 29.42 20.11 12.31
N SER A 590 29.01 21.39 12.39
CA SER A 590 28.26 21.95 13.53
C SER A 590 26.75 21.82 13.40
N MET A 591 26.28 21.26 12.30
CA MET A 591 24.84 21.08 12.01
C MET A 591 24.47 19.59 12.11
N THR A 592 23.20 19.32 12.32
CA THR A 592 22.63 17.96 12.33
C THR A 592 22.24 17.56 10.91
N GLU A 593 22.76 16.42 10.46
CA GLU A 593 22.34 15.83 9.18
C GLU A 593 20.99 15.14 9.36
N VAL A 594 19.97 15.55 8.60
CA VAL A 594 18.61 15.00 8.64
C VAL A 594 18.30 14.12 7.44
N PHE A 595 18.93 14.39 6.30
CA PHE A 595 18.99 13.52 5.13
C PHE A 595 20.43 13.50 4.62
N SER A 596 20.78 12.54 3.79
CA SER A 596 22.12 12.50 3.18
C SER A 596 22.45 13.82 2.47
N GLY A 597 23.38 14.57 3.06
CA GLY A 597 23.80 15.88 2.54
C GLY A 597 22.86 17.05 2.85
N VAL A 598 21.85 16.90 3.71
CA VAL A 598 20.95 17.98 4.15
C VAL A 598 21.06 18.17 5.66
N TYR A 599 21.29 19.40 6.08
CA TYR A 599 21.66 19.73 7.45
C TYR A 599 20.79 20.86 8.03
N VAL A 600 20.46 20.73 9.31
CA VAL A 600 19.71 21.71 10.10
C VAL A 600 20.51 22.13 11.34
N SER A 601 20.27 23.35 11.83
CA SER A 601 20.87 23.83 13.10
C SER A 601 20.18 23.27 14.32
#